data_c6cc42066b889599cdb894ba8039299c
#
_entry.id   c6cc42066b889599cdb894ba8039299c
#
_cell.length_a   1.000
_cell.length_b   1.000
_cell.length_c   1.000
_cell.angle_alpha   90.00
_cell.angle_beta   90.00
_cell.angle_gamma   90.00
#
_symmetry.space_group_name_H-M   'P 1'
#
loop_
_entity.id
_entity.type
_entity.pdbx_description
1 polymer ?
#
loop_
_entity_poly.entity_id
_entity_poly.type
_entity_poly.pdbx_seq_one_letter_code
_entity_poly.pdbx_strand_id
1 'polypeptide(L)'
;MFDAIYESMSNFVASNFAGPKPRHLPELPPIKRVSDRVVRILGMNPSAFTLQGTNTYLVGTGASRWLIDTGEGRREYVHLLRQAMEDEGVTGLEGILLTHYHGDHTGGLGDVRAMLKDMGVESPVLAYKRIRRDHGERAVRTHDNPGGDVDDPTRSRCYAAVADGAIFRCEGATIRALHTPGHTPDHVVFTLEEEGSMFAGDCVLNGNTATFEDLGEYTESLKKMAQELPAGGTLYPSHGDVVTDGTNKLAEYLRHRAMREEMFMDALREDWSQRPERGGMTASELCHAVYARQVSYLVLKTACEGITRQHLGKMTEEGRVRVEGGKGGWGFRGEVRYVPSAGEMARAR
;
A
#
# COMPACT_ATOMS: atom_id res chain seq x y z
N MET A 1 -8.87 -24.35 -5.14
CA MET A 1 -8.63 -23.02 -5.75
C MET A 1 -9.63 -21.98 -5.24
N PHE A 2 -10.94 -22.27 -5.22
CA PHE A 2 -11.96 -21.39 -4.62
C PHE A 2 -11.77 -21.21 -3.11
N ASP A 3 -11.33 -22.25 -2.39
CA ASP A 3 -11.12 -22.20 -0.94
C ASP A 3 -10.02 -21.21 -0.51
N ALA A 4 -8.93 -21.09 -1.28
CA ALA A 4 -7.85 -20.13 -1.00
C ALA A 4 -8.28 -18.67 -1.24
N ILE A 5 -9.16 -18.44 -2.22
CA ILE A 5 -9.75 -17.11 -2.47
C ILE A 5 -10.75 -16.79 -1.35
N TYR A 6 -11.51 -17.78 -0.91
CA TYR A 6 -12.46 -17.69 0.20
C TYR A 6 -11.74 -17.38 1.52
N GLU A 7 -10.65 -18.10 1.84
CA GLU A 7 -9.83 -17.82 3.02
C GLU A 7 -9.20 -16.42 2.97
N SER A 8 -8.67 -16.01 1.83
CA SER A 8 -8.11 -14.66 1.65
C SER A 8 -9.17 -13.58 1.84
N MET A 9 -10.39 -13.78 1.32
CA MET A 9 -11.48 -12.81 1.48
C MET A 9 -12.10 -12.81 2.88
N SER A 10 -12.30 -13.99 3.46
CA SER A 10 -12.80 -14.13 4.83
C SER A 10 -11.82 -13.48 5.81
N ASN A 11 -10.52 -13.66 5.59
CA ASN A 11 -9.47 -13.04 6.39
C ASN A 11 -9.39 -11.53 6.15
N PHE A 12 -9.48 -11.06 4.89
CA PHE A 12 -9.52 -9.63 4.56
C PHE A 12 -10.68 -8.93 5.26
N VAL A 13 -11.84 -9.55 5.28
CA VAL A 13 -13.05 -8.98 5.84
C VAL A 13 -13.06 -9.07 7.37
N ALA A 14 -12.67 -10.19 7.94
CA ALA A 14 -12.53 -10.35 9.39
C ALA A 14 -11.44 -9.42 9.93
N SER A 15 -10.41 -9.14 9.15
CA SER A 15 -9.30 -8.29 9.54
C SER A 15 -9.55 -6.79 9.33
N ASN A 16 -10.41 -6.38 8.39
CA ASN A 16 -10.60 -4.95 8.06
C ASN A 16 -11.64 -4.21 8.93
N PHE A 17 -12.27 -4.87 9.91
CA PHE A 17 -13.13 -4.18 10.86
C PHE A 17 -12.52 -4.24 12.26
N ALA A 18 -11.70 -3.25 12.60
CA ALA A 18 -11.25 -2.89 13.95
C ALA A 18 -11.06 -4.08 14.94
N GLY A 19 -10.46 -5.17 14.45
CA GLY A 19 -10.21 -6.37 15.21
C GLY A 19 -8.74 -6.50 15.64
N PRO A 20 -8.44 -7.38 16.62
CA PRO A 20 -7.07 -7.73 16.94
C PRO A 20 -6.37 -8.40 15.75
N LYS A 21 -5.03 -8.40 15.77
CA LYS A 21 -4.18 -9.14 14.82
C LYS A 21 -4.75 -10.56 14.54
N PRO A 22 -4.77 -11.00 13.28
CA PRO A 22 -5.21 -12.36 12.93
C PRO A 22 -4.40 -13.41 13.70
N ARG A 23 -5.09 -14.33 14.38
CA ARG A 23 -4.45 -15.31 15.30
C ARG A 23 -3.54 -16.33 14.61
N HIS A 24 -3.71 -16.55 13.31
CA HIS A 24 -2.92 -17.51 12.52
C HIS A 24 -1.56 -16.96 12.09
N LEU A 25 -1.30 -15.66 12.25
CA LEU A 25 -0.03 -15.08 11.86
C LEU A 25 1.07 -15.41 12.88
N PRO A 26 2.27 -15.81 12.41
CA PRO A 26 3.41 -16.06 13.29
C PRO A 26 3.80 -14.79 14.05
N GLU A 27 4.38 -14.95 15.22
CA GLU A 27 5.00 -13.84 15.93
C GLU A 27 6.28 -13.42 15.21
N LEU A 28 6.52 -12.12 15.15
CA LEU A 28 7.73 -11.56 14.59
C LEU A 28 8.58 -10.94 15.71
N PRO A 29 9.91 -11.17 15.72
CA PRO A 29 10.81 -10.49 16.64
C PRO A 29 10.69 -8.97 16.45
N PRO A 30 10.63 -8.17 17.54
CA PRO A 30 10.53 -6.71 17.45
C PRO A 30 11.67 -6.06 16.65
N ILE A 31 12.88 -6.60 16.77
CA ILE A 31 14.06 -6.22 15.99
C ILE A 31 14.59 -7.47 15.32
N LYS A 32 14.89 -7.40 14.02
CA LYS A 32 15.48 -8.53 13.26
C LYS A 32 16.36 -8.00 12.14
N ARG A 33 17.62 -8.42 12.11
CA ARG A 33 18.45 -8.29 10.91
C ARG A 33 17.90 -9.25 9.85
N VAL A 34 17.43 -8.70 8.72
CA VAL A 34 16.79 -9.48 7.64
C VAL A 34 17.72 -9.68 6.44
N SER A 35 18.79 -8.88 6.35
CA SER A 35 19.91 -9.06 5.44
C SER A 35 21.18 -8.39 6.03
N ASP A 36 22.30 -8.44 5.32
CA ASP A 36 23.53 -7.76 5.73
C ASP A 36 23.37 -6.22 5.79
N ARG A 37 22.40 -5.67 5.08
CA ARG A 37 22.16 -4.22 4.92
C ARG A 37 20.87 -3.74 5.53
N VAL A 38 19.99 -4.65 5.98
CA VAL A 38 18.64 -4.29 6.39
C VAL A 38 18.31 -4.85 7.77
N VAL A 39 17.94 -3.97 8.69
CA VAL A 39 17.36 -4.33 10.00
C VAL A 39 15.90 -3.89 10.03
N ARG A 40 14.98 -4.83 10.29
CA ARG A 40 13.57 -4.56 10.50
C ARG A 40 13.30 -4.24 11.97
N ILE A 41 12.53 -3.17 12.22
CA ILE A 41 12.03 -2.79 13.53
C ILE A 41 10.50 -2.71 13.45
N LEU A 42 9.78 -3.39 14.35
CA LEU A 42 8.32 -3.35 14.40
C LEU A 42 7.82 -2.06 15.07
N GLY A 43 6.81 -1.43 14.47
CA GLY A 43 6.14 -0.22 14.96
C GLY A 43 5.29 -0.39 16.20
N MET A 44 5.16 -1.62 16.74
CA MET A 44 4.44 -1.98 17.98
C MET A 44 2.95 -1.59 17.99
N ASN A 45 2.32 -1.61 16.84
CA ASN A 45 0.92 -1.27 16.59
C ASN A 45 0.15 -2.43 15.93
N PRO A 46 0.15 -3.66 16.51
CA PRO A 46 -0.52 -4.80 15.89
C PRO A 46 -2.03 -4.60 15.81
N SER A 47 -2.59 -4.87 14.64
CA SER A 47 -4.02 -4.76 14.37
C SER A 47 -4.43 -5.66 13.20
N ALA A 48 -5.70 -5.63 12.86
CA ALA A 48 -6.20 -6.29 11.66
C ALA A 48 -5.62 -5.70 10.36
N PHE A 49 -5.27 -4.41 10.34
CA PHE A 49 -4.67 -3.73 9.19
C PHE A 49 -3.16 -3.87 9.17
N THR A 50 -2.53 -3.63 10.30
CA THR A 50 -1.07 -3.61 10.42
C THR A 50 -0.46 -4.97 10.73
N LEU A 51 -1.28 -6.02 10.81
CA LEU A 51 -0.88 -7.41 11.11
C LEU A 51 -0.10 -7.50 12.44
N GLN A 52 1.17 -7.87 12.41
CA GLN A 52 2.04 -7.91 13.59
C GLN A 52 2.51 -6.52 14.03
N GLY A 53 2.21 -5.50 13.27
CA GLY A 53 2.63 -4.12 13.40
C GLY A 53 3.28 -3.63 12.09
N THR A 54 3.43 -2.32 11.95
CA THR A 54 4.12 -1.72 10.82
C THR A 54 5.61 -2.03 10.89
N ASN A 55 6.19 -2.55 9.81
CA ASN A 55 7.63 -2.71 9.68
C ASN A 55 8.26 -1.38 9.28
N THR A 56 9.28 -0.97 10.00
CA THR A 56 10.22 0.06 9.58
C THR A 56 11.58 -0.59 9.32
N TYR A 57 12.40 0.04 8.48
CA TYR A 57 13.65 -0.56 8.08
C TYR A 57 14.82 0.41 8.20
N LEU A 58 15.87 0.00 8.92
CA LEU A 58 17.15 0.68 8.98
C LEU A 58 18.07 0.09 7.91
N VAL A 59 18.52 0.91 6.95
CA VAL A 59 19.16 0.46 5.71
C VAL A 59 20.54 1.06 5.53
N GLY A 60 21.53 0.20 5.30
CA GLY A 60 22.94 0.53 5.13
C GLY A 60 23.86 -0.29 6.04
N THR A 61 25.18 -0.09 5.94
CA THR A 61 26.20 -0.80 6.74
C THR A 61 27.02 0.14 7.62
N GLY A 62 27.00 1.45 7.33
CA GLY A 62 27.80 2.45 8.04
C GLY A 62 27.18 2.92 9.36
N ALA A 63 27.87 3.89 9.96
CA ALA A 63 27.42 4.57 11.18
C ALA A 63 26.24 5.56 10.94
N SER A 64 26.00 5.94 9.70
CA SER A 64 24.84 6.72 9.28
C SER A 64 24.04 5.94 8.24
N ARG A 65 22.75 5.74 8.48
CA ARG A 65 21.88 4.87 7.65
C ARG A 65 20.60 5.57 7.26
N TRP A 66 19.87 5.02 6.29
CA TRP A 66 18.50 5.45 5.96
C TRP A 66 17.49 4.71 6.85
N LEU A 67 16.46 5.45 7.28
CA LEU A 67 15.27 4.85 7.91
C LEU A 67 14.10 4.90 6.93
N ILE A 68 13.43 3.77 6.69
CA ILE A 68 12.20 3.70 5.89
C ILE A 68 11.01 3.54 6.83
N ASP A 69 10.08 4.50 6.76
CA ASP A 69 8.91 4.69 7.61
C ASP A 69 9.24 4.92 9.10
N THR A 70 8.25 5.37 9.88
CA THR A 70 8.43 5.78 11.28
C THR A 70 7.41 5.17 12.24
N GLY A 71 6.57 4.26 11.77
CA GLY A 71 5.49 3.71 12.59
C GLY A 71 4.40 4.74 12.93
N GLU A 72 3.51 4.36 13.86
CA GLU A 72 2.32 5.12 14.26
C GLU A 72 2.58 6.15 15.38
N GLY A 73 3.81 6.21 15.95
CA GLY A 73 4.11 7.04 17.12
C GLY A 73 3.94 6.30 18.45
N ARG A 74 4.16 4.98 18.47
CA ARG A 74 4.20 4.21 19.72
C ARG A 74 5.52 4.44 20.45
N ARG A 75 5.47 4.66 21.76
CA ARG A 75 6.67 4.88 22.58
C ARG A 75 7.62 3.68 22.54
N GLU A 76 7.06 2.47 22.55
CA GLU A 76 7.80 1.22 22.48
C GLU A 76 8.64 1.13 21.20
N TYR A 77 8.11 1.61 20.09
CA TYR A 77 8.84 1.64 18.82
C TYR A 77 10.11 2.51 18.90
N VAL A 78 10.01 3.68 19.50
CA VAL A 78 11.16 4.60 19.63
C VAL A 78 12.28 3.96 20.44
N HIS A 79 11.93 3.24 21.50
CA HIS A 79 12.93 2.49 22.30
C HIS A 79 13.58 1.37 21.48
N LEU A 80 12.80 0.61 20.70
CA LEU A 80 13.31 -0.44 19.83
C LEU A 80 14.21 0.12 18.72
N LEU A 81 13.84 1.25 18.12
CA LEU A 81 14.66 1.91 17.11
C LEU A 81 16.00 2.36 17.68
N ARG A 82 15.99 3.00 18.88
CA ARG A 82 17.23 3.38 19.58
C ARG A 82 18.10 2.17 19.86
N GLN A 83 17.53 1.09 20.42
CA GLN A 83 18.24 -0.15 20.68
C GLN A 83 18.85 -0.74 19.39
N ALA A 84 18.05 -0.80 18.30
CA ALA A 84 18.55 -1.30 17.02
C ALA A 84 19.72 -0.45 16.48
N MET A 85 19.66 0.88 16.63
CA MET A 85 20.76 1.77 16.25
C MET A 85 22.01 1.51 17.11
N GLU A 86 21.87 1.36 18.41
CA GLU A 86 22.98 1.07 19.35
C GLU A 86 23.61 -0.30 19.05
N ASP A 87 22.79 -1.35 18.90
CA ASP A 87 23.26 -2.72 18.59
C ASP A 87 24.00 -2.81 17.25
N GLU A 88 23.65 -1.95 16.29
CA GLU A 88 24.22 -1.87 14.95
C GLU A 88 25.35 -0.84 14.82
N GLY A 89 25.70 -0.12 15.89
CA GLY A 89 26.71 0.94 15.88
C GLY A 89 26.30 2.17 15.04
N VAL A 90 25.00 2.40 14.87
CA VAL A 90 24.46 3.52 14.10
C VAL A 90 24.35 4.75 15.01
N THR A 91 25.07 5.80 14.64
CA THR A 91 25.13 7.06 15.41
C THR A 91 24.29 8.18 14.80
N GLY A 92 23.73 7.99 13.60
CA GLY A 92 22.92 8.98 12.92
C GLY A 92 22.10 8.39 11.78
N LEU A 93 21.23 9.23 11.19
CA LEU A 93 20.51 8.91 9.98
C LEU A 93 20.85 9.89 8.86
N GLU A 94 21.06 9.41 7.64
CA GLU A 94 21.14 10.23 6.43
C GLU A 94 19.83 10.94 6.15
N GLY A 95 18.71 10.27 6.50
CA GLY A 95 17.37 10.78 6.36
C GLY A 95 16.33 9.69 6.64
N ILE A 96 15.07 10.09 6.49
CA ILE A 96 13.90 9.23 6.65
C ILE A 96 13.15 9.20 5.32
N LEU A 97 12.95 8.03 4.76
CA LEU A 97 12.17 7.80 3.54
C LEU A 97 10.77 7.32 3.92
N LEU A 98 9.75 8.03 3.50
CA LEU A 98 8.36 7.68 3.80
C LEU A 98 7.70 7.11 2.55
N THR A 99 7.10 5.92 2.69
CA THR A 99 6.44 5.22 1.58
C THR A 99 5.18 5.93 1.13
N HIS A 100 4.35 6.39 2.07
CA HIS A 100 3.10 7.10 1.79
C HIS A 100 2.56 7.85 3.01
N TYR A 101 1.37 8.48 2.91
CA TYR A 101 0.87 9.43 3.92
C TYR A 101 0.17 8.80 5.13
N HIS A 102 -0.14 7.51 5.15
CA HIS A 102 -0.89 6.90 6.24
C HIS A 102 -0.21 7.06 7.60
N GLY A 103 -1.03 7.18 8.64
CA GLY A 103 -0.57 7.53 9.98
C GLY A 103 0.36 6.49 10.63
N ASP A 104 0.19 5.22 10.30
CA ASP A 104 1.05 4.14 10.79
C ASP A 104 2.44 4.08 10.11
N HIS A 105 2.68 4.91 9.08
CA HIS A 105 3.98 5.10 8.44
C HIS A 105 4.63 6.43 8.82
N THR A 106 3.82 7.47 9.03
CA THR A 106 4.32 8.84 9.24
C THR A 106 4.15 9.34 10.67
N GLY A 107 3.34 8.67 11.49
CA GLY A 107 2.94 9.16 12.82
C GLY A 107 4.08 9.30 13.82
N GLY A 108 5.10 8.44 13.74
CA GLY A 108 6.24 8.44 14.64
C GLY A 108 7.35 9.45 14.29
N LEU A 109 7.21 10.22 13.19
CA LEU A 109 8.28 11.11 12.71
C LEU A 109 8.76 12.12 13.77
N GLY A 110 7.84 12.70 14.54
CA GLY A 110 8.16 13.63 15.61
C GLY A 110 8.99 12.99 16.72
N ASP A 111 8.57 11.79 17.14
CA ASP A 111 9.23 11.04 18.21
C ASP A 111 10.61 10.53 17.78
N VAL A 112 10.77 10.09 16.52
CA VAL A 112 12.07 9.71 15.95
C VAL A 112 13.02 10.90 15.94
N ARG A 113 12.58 12.09 15.50
CA ARG A 113 13.39 13.31 15.52
C ARG A 113 13.79 13.71 16.94
N ALA A 114 12.86 13.62 17.90
CA ALA A 114 13.17 13.90 19.31
C ALA A 114 14.22 12.92 19.85
N MET A 115 14.08 11.64 19.57
CA MET A 115 15.05 10.61 19.94
C MET A 115 16.44 10.89 19.35
N LEU A 116 16.54 11.24 18.07
CA LEU A 116 17.82 11.54 17.43
C LEU A 116 18.49 12.77 18.05
N LYS A 117 17.72 13.80 18.38
CA LYS A 117 18.22 14.96 19.12
C LYS A 117 18.77 14.57 20.50
N ASP A 118 18.08 13.71 21.23
CA ASP A 118 18.54 13.19 22.53
C ASP A 118 19.81 12.33 22.40
N MET A 119 20.02 11.71 21.24
CA MET A 119 21.27 10.99 20.91
C MET A 119 22.42 11.92 20.48
N GLY A 120 22.21 13.22 20.44
CA GLY A 120 23.21 14.20 20.07
C GLY A 120 23.36 14.42 18.53
N VAL A 121 22.38 13.99 17.75
CA VAL A 121 22.33 14.30 16.31
C VAL A 121 21.87 15.75 16.14
N GLU A 122 22.83 16.64 15.88
CA GLU A 122 22.59 18.10 15.85
C GLU A 122 21.86 18.59 14.61
N SER A 123 22.04 17.91 13.46
CA SER A 123 21.38 18.30 12.21
C SER A 123 19.94 17.78 12.16
N PRO A 124 18.99 18.60 11.72
CA PRO A 124 17.62 18.12 11.52
C PRO A 124 17.62 17.06 10.42
N VAL A 125 17.27 15.83 10.81
CA VAL A 125 17.14 14.72 9.86
C VAL A 125 15.92 14.97 8.96
N LEU A 126 16.18 15.10 7.66
CA LEU A 126 15.13 15.35 6.67
C LEU A 126 14.28 14.08 6.47
N ALA A 127 12.98 14.29 6.40
CA ALA A 127 12.04 13.25 5.96
C ALA A 127 11.67 13.53 4.51
N TYR A 128 11.70 12.49 3.69
CA TYR A 128 11.43 12.53 2.26
C TYR A 128 10.12 11.81 1.97
N LYS A 129 9.20 12.50 1.29
CA LYS A 129 7.88 11.97 0.92
C LYS A 129 7.48 12.46 -0.46
N ARG A 130 6.77 11.66 -1.25
CA ARG A 130 6.17 12.15 -2.48
C ARG A 130 5.00 13.08 -2.15
N ILE A 131 4.98 14.27 -2.74
CA ILE A 131 3.97 15.30 -2.50
C ILE A 131 3.02 15.36 -3.68
N ARG A 132 1.70 15.22 -3.42
CA ARG A 132 0.65 15.53 -4.42
C ARG A 132 0.53 17.04 -4.60
N ARG A 133 0.53 17.49 -5.86
CA ARG A 133 0.35 18.91 -6.18
C ARG A 133 -1.11 19.37 -6.17
N ASP A 134 -2.05 18.46 -6.20
CA ASP A 134 -3.47 18.69 -6.57
C ASP A 134 -4.42 18.87 -5.39
N HIS A 135 -4.03 18.65 -4.14
CA HIS A 135 -4.91 18.78 -2.97
C HIS A 135 -4.47 19.81 -1.94
N GLY A 136 -3.85 20.91 -2.37
CA GLY A 136 -3.53 22.04 -1.46
C GLY A 136 -2.59 21.68 -0.29
N GLU A 137 -1.93 20.52 -0.32
CA GLU A 137 -0.79 20.26 0.55
C GLU A 137 0.29 21.26 0.18
N ARG A 138 0.60 22.19 1.10
CA ARG A 138 1.66 23.18 0.92
C ARG A 138 2.93 22.41 0.59
N ALA A 139 3.43 22.63 -0.64
CA ALA A 139 4.71 22.11 -1.06
C ALA A 139 5.75 22.45 -0.02
N VAL A 140 6.31 21.43 0.61
CA VAL A 140 7.43 21.62 1.50
C VAL A 140 8.65 21.92 0.64
N ARG A 141 9.35 22.93 1.02
CA ARG A 141 10.51 23.47 0.32
C ARG A 141 11.62 22.47 0.28
N THR A 142 12.15 22.28 -0.91
CA THR A 142 13.45 21.67 -1.15
C THR A 142 14.55 22.63 -0.65
N HIS A 143 15.75 22.10 -0.45
CA HIS A 143 16.96 22.85 -0.07
C HIS A 143 17.21 24.10 -0.95
N ASP A 144 16.63 24.13 -2.15
CA ASP A 144 16.80 25.21 -3.14
C ASP A 144 15.73 26.31 -3.06
N ASN A 145 14.82 26.27 -2.08
CA ASN A 145 13.81 27.32 -1.89
C ASN A 145 13.76 27.82 -0.44
N PRO A 146 14.64 28.74 -0.05
CA PRO A 146 14.87 29.17 1.35
C PRO A 146 13.83 30.11 1.95
N GLY A 147 12.67 30.31 1.36
CA GLY A 147 11.68 31.30 1.76
C GLY A 147 10.36 30.74 2.36
N GLY A 148 10.17 29.46 2.79
CA GLY A 148 8.99 28.91 3.43
C GLY A 148 9.14 28.62 4.90
N ASP A 149 8.12 28.91 5.69
CA ASP A 149 8.07 28.71 7.13
C ASP A 149 8.63 27.34 7.58
N VAL A 150 9.97 27.26 7.66
CA VAL A 150 10.73 26.15 8.23
C VAL A 150 10.74 26.25 9.75
N ASP A 151 10.23 27.36 10.31
CA ASP A 151 10.47 27.77 11.69
C ASP A 151 9.42 27.35 12.71
N ASP A 152 8.51 26.42 12.36
CA ASP A 152 7.67 25.78 13.38
C ASP A 152 8.13 24.33 13.63
N PRO A 153 9.07 24.10 14.56
CA PRO A 153 9.49 22.75 14.95
C PRO A 153 8.35 21.93 15.59
N THR A 154 7.22 22.58 15.91
CA THR A 154 6.03 21.94 16.45
C THR A 154 5.12 21.39 15.33
N ARG A 155 5.28 21.83 14.08
CA ARG A 155 4.64 21.21 12.92
C ARG A 155 5.48 20.04 12.43
N SER A 156 5.24 18.89 13.01
CA SER A 156 5.92 17.61 12.78
C SER A 156 5.87 17.08 11.31
N ARG A 157 5.48 17.87 10.32
CA ARG A 157 5.21 17.46 8.94
C ARG A 157 5.98 18.28 7.88
N CYS A 158 7.24 18.55 8.12
CA CYS A 158 8.11 19.10 7.06
C CYS A 158 8.74 17.95 6.28
N TYR A 159 8.40 17.80 5.00
CA TYR A 159 8.92 16.76 4.12
C TYR A 159 9.67 17.39 2.94
N ALA A 160 10.80 16.80 2.55
CA ALA A 160 11.40 17.04 1.24
C ALA A 160 10.69 16.18 0.18
N ALA A 161 10.49 16.73 -1.02
CA ALA A 161 9.80 16.04 -2.09
C ALA A 161 10.65 14.89 -2.67
N VAL A 162 10.03 13.73 -2.90
CA VAL A 162 10.64 12.59 -3.61
C VAL A 162 10.17 12.60 -5.07
N ALA A 163 11.12 12.68 -6.00
CA ALA A 163 10.86 12.45 -7.42
C ALA A 163 10.87 10.95 -7.74
N ASP A 164 10.13 10.54 -8.78
CA ASP A 164 10.27 9.19 -9.35
C ASP A 164 11.70 9.02 -9.88
N GLY A 165 12.35 7.90 -9.56
CA GLY A 165 13.74 7.65 -9.88
C GLY A 165 14.78 8.33 -8.99
N ALA A 166 14.38 9.09 -7.94
CA ALA A 166 15.32 9.70 -7.00
C ALA A 166 16.22 8.64 -6.33
N ILE A 167 17.49 8.97 -6.17
CA ILE A 167 18.50 8.04 -5.62
C ILE A 167 19.03 8.61 -4.30
N PHE A 168 19.04 7.75 -3.28
CA PHE A 168 19.51 8.01 -1.93
C PHE A 168 20.68 7.05 -1.64
N ARG A 169 21.80 7.58 -1.12
CA ARG A 169 22.99 6.78 -0.87
C ARG A 169 23.46 6.92 0.57
N CYS A 170 23.94 5.83 1.12
CA CYS A 170 24.78 5.81 2.31
C CYS A 170 25.82 4.69 2.15
N GLU A 171 26.67 4.49 3.14
CA GLU A 171 27.59 3.35 3.13
C GLU A 171 26.82 2.03 3.04
N GLY A 172 27.15 1.24 2.00
CA GLY A 172 26.58 -0.06 1.75
C GLY A 172 25.15 -0.07 1.19
N ALA A 173 24.54 1.09 0.86
CA ALA A 173 23.21 1.10 0.27
C ALA A 173 23.01 2.22 -0.76
N THR A 174 22.49 1.82 -1.93
CA THR A 174 21.96 2.67 -2.98
C THR A 174 20.47 2.39 -3.09
N ILE A 175 19.66 3.35 -2.66
CA ILE A 175 18.20 3.23 -2.61
C ILE A 175 17.60 4.10 -3.73
N ARG A 176 16.76 3.52 -4.59
CA ARG A 176 16.08 4.25 -5.66
C ARG A 176 14.58 4.27 -5.41
N ALA A 177 13.97 5.43 -5.48
CA ALA A 177 12.54 5.61 -5.36
C ALA A 177 11.81 5.23 -6.65
N LEU A 178 10.71 4.51 -6.54
CA LEU A 178 9.84 4.14 -7.64
C LEU A 178 8.41 4.55 -7.28
N HIS A 179 7.82 5.49 -8.01
CA HIS A 179 6.43 5.91 -7.79
C HIS A 179 5.46 4.80 -8.18
N THR A 180 4.65 4.38 -7.22
CA THR A 180 3.72 3.26 -7.32
C THR A 180 2.36 3.64 -6.75
N PRO A 181 1.63 4.56 -7.43
CA PRO A 181 0.32 5.02 -6.96
C PRO A 181 -0.71 3.88 -6.97
N GLY A 182 -1.80 4.11 -6.26
CA GLY A 182 -2.97 3.23 -6.27
C GLY A 182 -3.36 2.72 -4.88
N HIS A 183 -2.43 2.25 -4.04
CA HIS A 183 -2.71 2.11 -2.60
C HIS A 183 -3.05 3.48 -2.02
N THR A 184 -2.15 4.43 -2.21
CA THR A 184 -2.40 5.87 -2.12
C THR A 184 -1.77 6.56 -3.33
N PRO A 185 -2.18 7.79 -3.69
CA PRO A 185 -1.64 8.48 -4.84
C PRO A 185 -0.17 8.92 -4.68
N ASP A 186 0.32 9.04 -3.45
CA ASP A 186 1.69 9.43 -3.12
C ASP A 186 2.62 8.25 -2.84
N HIS A 187 2.11 7.01 -2.98
CA HIS A 187 2.86 5.82 -2.61
C HIS A 187 4.14 5.66 -3.44
N VAL A 188 5.22 5.31 -2.74
CA VAL A 188 6.55 5.03 -3.31
C VAL A 188 7.07 3.73 -2.73
N VAL A 189 7.56 2.85 -3.58
CA VAL A 189 8.45 1.75 -3.16
C VAL A 189 9.89 2.17 -3.32
N PHE A 190 10.79 1.58 -2.55
CA PHE A 190 12.21 1.85 -2.60
C PHE A 190 12.96 0.56 -2.96
N THR A 191 13.78 0.60 -4.02
CA THR A 191 14.65 -0.53 -4.39
C THR A 191 16.00 -0.39 -3.72
N LEU A 192 16.58 -1.50 -3.24
CA LEU A 192 17.95 -1.58 -2.75
C LEU A 192 18.80 -2.28 -3.82
N GLU A 193 19.64 -1.52 -4.50
CA GLU A 193 20.35 -1.99 -5.71
C GLU A 193 21.31 -3.14 -5.40
N GLU A 194 22.03 -3.07 -4.26
CA GLU A 194 23.07 -4.05 -3.86
C GLU A 194 22.49 -5.46 -3.60
N GLU A 195 21.20 -5.56 -3.28
CA GLU A 195 20.56 -6.84 -2.96
C GLU A 195 19.50 -7.25 -4.00
N GLY A 196 19.19 -6.38 -4.97
CA GLY A 196 18.07 -6.60 -5.90
C GLY A 196 16.77 -6.81 -5.13
N SER A 197 16.58 -6.08 -4.05
CA SER A 197 15.40 -6.16 -3.18
C SER A 197 14.58 -4.87 -3.23
N MET A 198 13.36 -4.91 -2.66
CA MET A 198 12.43 -3.79 -2.73
C MET A 198 11.63 -3.66 -1.43
N PHE A 199 11.61 -2.46 -0.86
CA PHE A 199 10.71 -2.09 0.23
C PHE A 199 9.35 -1.75 -0.38
N ALA A 200 8.41 -2.68 -0.23
CA ALA A 200 7.16 -2.68 -0.98
C ALA A 200 6.10 -1.71 -0.43
N GLY A 201 6.33 -1.09 0.72
CA GLY A 201 5.30 -0.31 1.39
C GLY A 201 4.03 -1.15 1.56
N ASP A 202 2.89 -0.53 1.30
CA ASP A 202 1.58 -1.17 1.33
C ASP A 202 1.09 -1.65 -0.05
N CYS A 203 1.93 -1.60 -1.09
CA CYS A 203 1.59 -2.24 -2.36
C CYS A 203 1.51 -3.77 -2.24
N VAL A 204 2.40 -4.38 -1.43
CA VAL A 204 2.42 -5.84 -1.21
C VAL A 204 2.61 -6.12 0.27
N LEU A 205 1.69 -6.86 0.86
CA LEU A 205 1.71 -7.31 2.26
C LEU A 205 2.00 -8.81 2.34
N ASN A 206 2.48 -9.28 3.49
CA ASN A 206 2.63 -10.71 3.73
C ASN A 206 1.75 -11.17 4.91
N GLY A 207 0.60 -11.75 4.58
CA GLY A 207 -0.41 -12.21 5.53
C GLY A 207 -1.81 -11.64 5.28
N ASN A 208 -1.93 -10.68 4.38
CA ASN A 208 -3.20 -10.13 3.90
C ASN A 208 -3.03 -9.57 2.49
N THR A 209 -4.12 -9.09 1.87
CA THR A 209 -4.09 -8.34 0.61
C THR A 209 -4.11 -6.84 0.90
N ALA A 210 -3.37 -6.05 0.11
CA ALA A 210 -3.38 -4.60 0.21
C ALA A 210 -4.74 -4.01 -0.19
N THR A 211 -5.13 -2.93 0.47
CA THR A 211 -6.21 -2.03 0.05
C THR A 211 -5.69 -1.03 -0.99
N PHE A 212 -6.58 -0.33 -1.70
CA PHE A 212 -6.20 0.63 -2.71
C PHE A 212 -7.28 1.72 -2.82
N GLU A 213 -6.85 2.94 -3.10
CA GLU A 213 -7.72 4.07 -3.44
C GLU A 213 -8.09 4.04 -4.92
N ASP A 214 -7.17 3.59 -5.79
CA ASP A 214 -7.37 3.40 -7.22
C ASP A 214 -6.82 2.05 -7.68
N LEU A 215 -7.70 1.17 -8.19
CA LEU A 215 -7.33 -0.18 -8.63
C LEU A 215 -6.55 -0.16 -9.95
N GLY A 216 -6.84 0.78 -10.86
CA GLY A 216 -6.15 0.90 -12.13
C GLY A 216 -4.68 1.24 -11.92
N GLU A 217 -4.42 2.35 -11.22
CA GLU A 217 -3.06 2.78 -10.83
C GLU A 217 -2.34 1.69 -10.01
N TYR A 218 -3.04 1.06 -9.06
CA TYR A 218 -2.48 0.00 -8.23
C TYR A 218 -2.03 -1.22 -9.08
N THR A 219 -2.83 -1.62 -10.05
CA THR A 219 -2.49 -2.75 -10.95
C THR A 219 -1.28 -2.43 -11.81
N GLU A 220 -1.19 -1.21 -12.36
CA GLU A 220 -0.02 -0.76 -13.12
C GLU A 220 1.24 -0.67 -12.23
N SER A 221 1.09 -0.21 -11.00
CA SER A 221 2.17 -0.19 -10.01
C SER A 221 2.70 -1.59 -9.69
N LEU A 222 1.84 -2.58 -9.52
CA LEU A 222 2.26 -3.99 -9.35
C LEU A 222 3.02 -4.53 -10.57
N LYS A 223 2.59 -4.17 -11.80
CA LYS A 223 3.31 -4.55 -13.04
C LYS A 223 4.68 -3.87 -13.11
N LYS A 224 4.75 -2.59 -12.78
CA LYS A 224 6.01 -1.83 -12.70
C LYS A 224 6.98 -2.45 -11.69
N MET A 225 6.49 -2.81 -10.49
CA MET A 225 7.29 -3.52 -9.48
C MET A 225 7.81 -4.86 -10.01
N ALA A 226 6.96 -5.64 -10.71
CA ALA A 226 7.36 -6.93 -11.27
C ALA A 226 8.40 -6.83 -12.39
N GLN A 227 8.45 -5.71 -13.11
CA GLN A 227 9.48 -5.44 -14.13
C GLN A 227 10.80 -5.00 -13.53
N GLU A 228 10.77 -4.28 -12.42
CA GLU A 228 11.94 -3.73 -11.74
C GLU A 228 12.60 -4.72 -10.77
N LEU A 229 11.84 -5.66 -10.19
CA LEU A 229 12.36 -6.64 -9.24
C LEU A 229 13.06 -7.78 -9.98
N PRO A 230 14.33 -8.06 -9.71
CA PRO A 230 15.03 -9.20 -10.30
C PRO A 230 14.35 -10.54 -9.96
N ALA A 231 14.56 -11.56 -10.79
CA ALA A 231 14.05 -12.91 -10.54
C ALA A 231 14.52 -13.42 -9.17
N GLY A 232 13.58 -13.86 -8.33
CA GLY A 232 13.87 -14.27 -6.95
C GLY A 232 14.19 -13.13 -5.98
N GLY A 233 14.01 -11.87 -6.40
CA GLY A 233 14.24 -10.70 -5.55
C GLY A 233 13.34 -10.68 -4.32
N THR A 234 13.85 -10.15 -3.22
CA THR A 234 13.16 -10.08 -1.94
C THR A 234 12.27 -8.84 -1.86
N LEU A 235 11.05 -8.98 -1.30
CA LEU A 235 10.24 -7.84 -0.90
C LEU A 235 10.26 -7.69 0.62
N TYR A 236 10.43 -6.45 1.05
CA TYR A 236 10.31 -5.99 2.43
C TYR A 236 8.98 -5.22 2.58
N PRO A 237 7.89 -5.89 2.98
CA PRO A 237 6.57 -5.26 3.09
C PRO A 237 6.46 -4.43 4.36
N SER A 238 5.60 -3.40 4.35
CA SER A 238 5.32 -2.65 5.58
C SER A 238 4.50 -3.45 6.62
N HIS A 239 3.83 -4.52 6.21
CA HIS A 239 3.09 -5.39 7.14
C HIS A 239 3.31 -6.87 6.80
N GLY A 240 3.55 -7.67 7.86
CA GLY A 240 3.87 -9.09 7.74
C GLY A 240 5.38 -9.37 7.66
N ASP A 241 5.76 -10.63 7.48
CA ASP A 241 7.18 -11.00 7.39
C ASP A 241 7.75 -10.76 5.99
N VAL A 242 9.06 -10.81 5.86
CA VAL A 242 9.79 -10.70 4.59
C VAL A 242 9.31 -11.74 3.57
N VAL A 243 9.20 -11.34 2.31
CA VAL A 243 8.85 -12.21 1.18
C VAL A 243 10.11 -12.51 0.37
N THR A 244 10.62 -13.70 0.52
CA THR A 244 11.90 -14.13 -0.13
C THR A 244 11.75 -14.40 -1.62
N ASP A 245 10.56 -14.70 -2.12
CA ASP A 245 10.24 -14.82 -3.55
C ASP A 245 9.22 -13.74 -3.93
N GLY A 246 9.71 -12.51 -4.06
CA GLY A 246 8.91 -11.35 -4.38
C GLY A 246 8.29 -11.40 -5.78
N THR A 247 8.99 -11.99 -6.75
CA THR A 247 8.48 -12.13 -8.12
C THR A 247 7.24 -13.02 -8.17
N ASN A 248 7.25 -14.15 -7.47
CA ASN A 248 6.08 -15.01 -7.36
C ASN A 248 4.93 -14.31 -6.58
N LYS A 249 5.27 -13.57 -5.53
CA LYS A 249 4.27 -12.82 -4.75
C LYS A 249 3.58 -11.74 -5.58
N LEU A 250 4.31 -10.98 -6.37
CA LEU A 250 3.75 -9.99 -7.31
C LEU A 250 2.85 -10.66 -8.37
N ALA A 251 3.29 -11.80 -8.92
CA ALA A 251 2.47 -12.57 -9.85
C ALA A 251 1.19 -13.11 -9.20
N GLU A 252 1.24 -13.52 -7.92
CA GLU A 252 0.06 -13.90 -7.13
C GLU A 252 -0.93 -12.74 -7.02
N TYR A 253 -0.45 -11.55 -6.64
CA TYR A 253 -1.27 -10.35 -6.52
C TYR A 253 -1.96 -9.99 -7.84
N LEU A 254 -1.21 -9.96 -8.95
CA LEU A 254 -1.75 -9.68 -10.29
C LEU A 254 -2.81 -10.71 -10.71
N ARG A 255 -2.54 -12.01 -10.49
CA ARG A 255 -3.52 -13.07 -10.78
C ARG A 255 -4.79 -12.90 -9.96
N HIS A 256 -4.70 -12.58 -8.66
CA HIS A 256 -5.87 -12.36 -7.82
C HIS A 256 -6.75 -11.21 -8.34
N ARG A 257 -6.15 -10.10 -8.82
CA ARG A 257 -6.90 -8.99 -9.42
C ARG A 257 -7.60 -9.41 -10.71
N ALA A 258 -6.88 -10.07 -11.61
CA ALA A 258 -7.44 -10.57 -12.87
C ALA A 258 -8.57 -11.58 -12.66
N MET A 259 -8.40 -12.55 -11.76
CA MET A 259 -9.44 -13.53 -11.42
C MET A 259 -10.71 -12.85 -10.88
N ARG A 260 -10.55 -11.82 -10.07
CA ARG A 260 -11.69 -11.08 -9.51
C ARG A 260 -12.45 -10.30 -10.57
N GLU A 261 -11.74 -9.67 -11.51
CA GLU A 261 -12.35 -9.02 -12.67
C GLU A 261 -13.13 -10.01 -13.54
N GLU A 262 -12.59 -11.21 -13.77
CA GLU A 262 -13.28 -12.22 -14.55
C GLU A 262 -14.55 -12.74 -13.85
N MET A 263 -14.52 -12.90 -12.52
CA MET A 263 -15.73 -13.24 -11.74
C MET A 263 -16.86 -12.21 -11.91
N PHE A 264 -16.50 -10.92 -11.91
CA PHE A 264 -17.47 -9.85 -12.17
C PHE A 264 -17.97 -9.87 -13.60
N MET A 265 -17.06 -10.07 -14.56
CA MET A 265 -17.43 -10.14 -15.96
C MET A 265 -18.35 -11.31 -16.26
N ASP A 266 -18.09 -12.47 -15.68
CA ASP A 266 -18.94 -13.66 -15.86
C ASP A 266 -20.35 -13.41 -15.29
N ALA A 267 -20.46 -12.79 -14.12
CA ALA A 267 -21.75 -12.45 -13.54
C ALA A 267 -22.52 -11.43 -14.41
N LEU A 268 -21.83 -10.44 -14.98
CA LEU A 268 -22.42 -9.46 -15.91
C LEU A 268 -22.88 -10.11 -17.22
N ARG A 269 -22.08 -11.01 -17.78
CA ARG A 269 -22.41 -11.76 -19.01
C ARG A 269 -23.62 -12.68 -18.80
N GLU A 270 -23.66 -13.38 -17.67
CA GLU A 270 -24.78 -14.26 -17.29
C GLU A 270 -26.07 -13.47 -17.14
N ASP A 271 -26.07 -12.37 -16.36
CA ASP A 271 -27.25 -11.53 -16.20
C ASP A 271 -27.73 -10.95 -17.53
N TRP A 272 -26.81 -10.44 -18.35
CA TRP A 272 -27.16 -9.91 -19.68
C TRP A 272 -27.75 -10.98 -20.62
N SER A 273 -27.25 -12.20 -20.58
CA SER A 273 -27.76 -13.29 -21.43
C SER A 273 -29.16 -13.75 -21.03
N GLN A 274 -29.45 -13.72 -19.72
CA GLN A 274 -30.74 -14.18 -19.16
C GLN A 274 -31.80 -13.10 -19.09
N ARG A 275 -31.42 -11.82 -18.92
CA ARG A 275 -32.30 -10.69 -18.62
C ARG A 275 -31.86 -9.39 -19.33
N PRO A 276 -31.71 -9.39 -20.65
CA PRO A 276 -31.20 -8.21 -21.38
C PRO A 276 -32.11 -6.97 -21.21
N GLU A 277 -33.42 -7.18 -21.00
CA GLU A 277 -34.41 -6.12 -20.78
C GLU A 277 -34.15 -5.33 -19.50
N ARG A 278 -33.39 -5.88 -18.55
CA ARG A 278 -33.05 -5.23 -17.29
C ARG A 278 -32.06 -4.10 -17.46
N GLY A 279 -31.30 -4.05 -18.55
CA GLY A 279 -30.28 -3.04 -18.83
C GLY A 279 -29.06 -3.15 -17.93
N GLY A 280 -28.70 -4.40 -17.51
CA GLY A 280 -27.49 -4.68 -16.74
C GLY A 280 -27.67 -4.70 -15.23
N MET A 281 -26.56 -4.73 -14.47
CA MET A 281 -26.53 -4.82 -13.00
C MET A 281 -26.00 -3.53 -12.36
N THR A 282 -26.54 -3.18 -11.20
CA THR A 282 -25.92 -2.18 -10.32
C THR A 282 -24.68 -2.76 -9.62
N ALA A 283 -23.80 -1.91 -9.09
CA ALA A 283 -22.64 -2.37 -8.32
C ALA A 283 -23.05 -3.21 -7.10
N SER A 284 -24.17 -2.84 -6.44
CA SER A 284 -24.69 -3.61 -5.30
C SER A 284 -25.23 -4.98 -5.70
N GLU A 285 -25.96 -5.08 -6.82
CA GLU A 285 -26.44 -6.35 -7.35
C GLU A 285 -25.30 -7.27 -7.79
N LEU A 286 -24.30 -6.73 -8.46
CA LEU A 286 -23.10 -7.49 -8.85
C LEU A 286 -22.31 -7.95 -7.64
N CYS A 287 -22.10 -7.09 -6.66
CA CYS A 287 -21.49 -7.44 -5.40
C CYS A 287 -22.22 -8.59 -4.72
N HIS A 288 -23.56 -8.52 -4.67
CA HIS A 288 -24.39 -9.57 -4.09
C HIS A 288 -24.28 -10.88 -4.89
N ALA A 289 -24.33 -10.82 -6.21
CA ALA A 289 -24.22 -12.01 -7.07
C ALA A 289 -22.90 -12.77 -6.84
N VAL A 290 -21.80 -12.04 -6.69
CA VAL A 290 -20.46 -12.64 -6.54
C VAL A 290 -20.16 -13.08 -5.11
N TYR A 291 -20.59 -12.31 -4.09
CA TYR A 291 -20.11 -12.48 -2.71
C TYR A 291 -21.16 -12.93 -1.69
N ALA A 292 -22.47 -12.84 -1.97
CA ALA A 292 -23.51 -13.07 -0.94
C ALA A 292 -23.47 -14.44 -0.26
N ARG A 293 -22.95 -15.47 -0.94
CA ARG A 293 -22.80 -16.82 -0.38
C ARG A 293 -21.52 -17.00 0.44
N GLN A 294 -20.63 -16.01 0.44
CA GLN A 294 -19.28 -16.12 0.96
C GLN A 294 -19.06 -15.27 2.21
N VAL A 295 -19.80 -14.18 2.38
CA VAL A 295 -19.58 -13.21 3.46
C VAL A 295 -20.88 -12.80 4.14
N SER A 296 -20.79 -12.27 5.36
CA SER A 296 -21.95 -11.74 6.06
C SER A 296 -22.50 -10.47 5.37
N TYR A 297 -23.78 -10.18 5.58
CA TYR A 297 -24.44 -9.01 4.98
C TYR A 297 -23.75 -7.69 5.30
N LEU A 298 -23.26 -7.52 6.54
CA LEU A 298 -22.54 -6.30 6.95
C LEU A 298 -21.28 -6.09 6.11
N VAL A 299 -20.51 -7.13 5.93
CA VAL A 299 -19.29 -7.16 5.15
C VAL A 299 -19.54 -6.90 3.68
N LEU A 300 -20.61 -7.50 3.15
CA LEU A 300 -21.05 -7.27 1.78
C LEU A 300 -21.26 -5.78 1.51
N LYS A 301 -21.98 -5.10 2.42
CA LYS A 301 -22.34 -3.68 2.27
C LYS A 301 -21.19 -2.71 2.53
N THR A 302 -20.29 -3.04 3.43
CA THR A 302 -19.25 -2.10 3.86
C THR A 302 -17.95 -2.24 3.08
N ALA A 303 -17.50 -3.45 2.80
CA ALA A 303 -16.24 -3.71 2.14
C ALA A 303 -16.39 -4.16 0.68
N CYS A 304 -17.21 -5.19 0.43
CA CYS A 304 -17.26 -5.78 -0.90
C CYS A 304 -17.86 -4.85 -1.96
N GLU A 305 -18.84 -4.02 -1.60
CA GLU A 305 -19.43 -3.07 -2.54
C GLU A 305 -18.43 -2.00 -2.97
N GLY A 306 -17.59 -1.51 -2.07
CA GLY A 306 -16.50 -0.57 -2.38
C GLY A 306 -15.50 -1.18 -3.37
N ILE A 307 -15.04 -2.40 -3.08
CA ILE A 307 -14.15 -3.16 -3.97
C ILE A 307 -14.80 -3.41 -5.34
N THR A 308 -16.09 -3.77 -5.38
CA THR A 308 -16.82 -3.98 -6.64
C THR A 308 -16.84 -2.70 -7.48
N ARG A 309 -17.08 -1.53 -6.88
CA ARG A 309 -17.06 -0.24 -7.58
C ARG A 309 -15.69 0.08 -8.16
N GLN A 310 -14.61 -0.21 -7.45
CA GLN A 310 -13.24 -0.02 -7.95
C GLN A 310 -12.97 -0.89 -9.18
N HIS A 311 -13.34 -2.17 -9.15
CA HIS A 311 -13.22 -3.05 -10.30
C HIS A 311 -14.08 -2.59 -11.49
N LEU A 312 -15.32 -2.19 -11.26
CA LEU A 312 -16.20 -1.66 -12.30
C LEU A 312 -15.66 -0.36 -12.91
N GLY A 313 -15.08 0.54 -12.10
CA GLY A 313 -14.42 1.74 -12.55
C GLY A 313 -13.31 1.41 -13.54
N LYS A 314 -12.34 0.59 -13.12
CA LYS A 314 -11.23 0.13 -13.95
C LYS A 314 -11.70 -0.55 -15.25
N MET A 315 -12.65 -1.49 -15.16
CA MET A 315 -13.18 -2.21 -16.32
C MET A 315 -13.94 -1.27 -17.28
N THR A 316 -14.52 -0.18 -16.79
CA THR A 316 -15.16 0.86 -17.60
C THR A 316 -14.11 1.70 -18.33
N GLU A 317 -13.05 2.10 -17.68
CA GLU A 317 -11.92 2.84 -18.27
C GLU A 317 -11.21 2.01 -19.34
N GLU A 318 -11.10 0.70 -19.15
CA GLU A 318 -10.58 -0.26 -20.13
C GLU A 318 -11.57 -0.55 -21.29
N GLY A 319 -12.79 -0.03 -21.25
CA GLY A 319 -13.82 -0.27 -22.28
C GLY A 319 -14.38 -1.70 -22.27
N ARG A 320 -14.14 -2.49 -21.24
CA ARG A 320 -14.70 -3.85 -21.05
C ARG A 320 -16.14 -3.81 -20.59
N VAL A 321 -16.49 -2.80 -19.80
CA VAL A 321 -17.83 -2.56 -19.26
C VAL A 321 -18.33 -1.19 -19.74
N ARG A 322 -19.62 -1.08 -20.02
CA ARG A 322 -20.29 0.18 -20.34
C ARG A 322 -21.24 0.54 -19.22
N VAL A 323 -21.44 1.84 -19.01
CA VAL A 323 -22.39 2.38 -18.04
C VAL A 323 -23.67 2.77 -18.77
N GLU A 324 -24.80 2.24 -18.33
CA GLU A 324 -26.13 2.59 -18.83
C GLU A 324 -26.96 3.21 -17.70
N GLY A 325 -27.74 4.23 -17.99
CA GLY A 325 -28.52 4.99 -16.99
C GLY A 325 -27.71 6.12 -16.35
N GLY A 326 -28.34 6.92 -15.50
CA GLY A 326 -27.68 8.01 -14.76
C GLY A 326 -27.84 9.41 -15.34
N LYS A 327 -28.54 9.63 -16.47
CA LYS A 327 -28.98 10.94 -16.95
C LYS A 327 -30.39 11.27 -16.41
N GLY A 328 -30.51 11.42 -15.09
CA GLY A 328 -31.66 12.04 -14.47
C GLY A 328 -31.39 13.53 -14.31
N GLY A 329 -32.20 14.39 -14.96
CA GLY A 329 -32.22 15.82 -14.66
C GLY A 329 -32.53 16.07 -13.19
N TRP A 330 -32.21 17.25 -12.71
CA TRP A 330 -32.39 17.80 -11.37
C TRP A 330 -33.37 17.01 -10.44
N GLY A 331 -32.82 16.18 -9.55
CA GLY A 331 -33.55 15.67 -8.37
C GLY A 331 -33.54 14.16 -8.14
N PHE A 332 -33.36 13.31 -9.14
CA PHE A 332 -33.25 11.86 -8.97
C PHE A 332 -31.96 11.35 -9.62
N ARG A 333 -31.01 10.87 -8.80
CA ARG A 333 -29.90 10.07 -9.30
C ARG A 333 -30.48 8.74 -9.79
N GLY A 334 -30.65 8.60 -11.10
CA GLY A 334 -30.98 7.31 -11.71
C GLY A 334 -29.95 6.27 -11.30
N GLU A 335 -30.38 5.05 -11.09
CA GLU A 335 -29.54 3.94 -10.70
C GLU A 335 -28.54 3.63 -11.85
N VAL A 336 -27.25 3.68 -11.55
CA VAL A 336 -26.20 3.38 -12.53
C VAL A 336 -26.11 1.87 -12.71
N ARG A 337 -26.23 1.41 -13.96
CA ARG A 337 -26.13 0.00 -14.33
C ARG A 337 -24.92 -0.25 -15.24
N TYR A 338 -24.35 -1.40 -15.08
CA TYR A 338 -23.14 -1.84 -15.79
C TYR A 338 -23.48 -3.01 -16.70
N VAL A 339 -23.03 -2.93 -17.94
CA VAL A 339 -23.24 -3.97 -18.96
C VAL A 339 -21.92 -4.36 -19.60
N PRO A 340 -21.74 -5.63 -20.03
CA PRO A 340 -20.56 -6.01 -20.81
C PRO A 340 -20.46 -5.20 -22.08
N SER A 341 -19.26 -4.86 -22.54
CA SER A 341 -19.05 -4.27 -23.86
C SER A 341 -19.40 -5.26 -24.98
N ALA A 342 -19.62 -4.76 -26.20
CA ALA A 342 -19.91 -5.62 -27.35
C ALA A 342 -18.81 -6.66 -27.62
N GLY A 343 -17.53 -6.29 -27.38
CA GLY A 343 -16.41 -7.21 -27.50
C GLY A 343 -16.43 -8.33 -26.47
N GLU A 344 -16.82 -8.03 -25.23
CA GLU A 344 -16.93 -9.01 -24.15
C GLU A 344 -18.13 -9.96 -24.36
N MET A 345 -19.23 -9.46 -24.91
CA MET A 345 -20.39 -10.31 -25.28
C MET A 345 -20.07 -11.27 -26.42
N ALA A 346 -19.22 -10.87 -27.37
CA ALA A 346 -18.80 -11.75 -28.47
C ALA A 346 -17.88 -12.88 -28.00
N ARG A 347 -17.10 -12.71 -26.96
CA ARG A 347 -16.23 -13.74 -26.37
C ARG A 347 -17.00 -14.80 -25.58
N ALA A 348 -18.23 -14.51 -25.18
CA ALA A 348 -19.09 -15.42 -24.41
C ALA A 348 -19.92 -16.38 -25.28
N ARG A 349 -19.88 -16.26 -26.61
CA ARG A 349 -20.48 -17.17 -27.61
C ARG A 349 -19.44 -18.17 -28.12
#